data_366842b3b25d62634eeeb47da65d4ea9
#
_entry.id   366842b3b25d62634eeeb47da65d4ea9
#
_cell.length_a   1.000
_cell.length_b   1.000
_cell.length_c   1.000
_cell.angle_alpha   90.00
_cell.angle_beta   90.00
_cell.angle_gamma   90.00
#
_symmetry.space_group_name_H-M   'P 1'
#
loop_
_entity.id
_entity.type
_entity.pdbx_description
1 polymer ?
#
loop_
_entity_poly.entity_id
_entity_poly.type
_entity_poly.pdbx_seq_one_letter_code
_entity_poly.pdbx_strand_id
1 'polypeptide(L)'
;VQGVPEQFTDERDSARFRHLAQLPGLELYHAHISDYAFEPHTHEAFGIGTIETGAERFRYRGTQHLAAEKSVVTMNPDEIHTGESATEGGWRYRMVYIEPDLLEEVTGLRHWWFSDVTRHDPLRSQQIGQLIYGLWHTDDPLAQKGLLLDLIQTFQPLAHHAPVVQEATHRFERVRDYLHDNYMRSLTLDELANVVSLSPYHFQRQFKAHFHVTPHQMLMAIRLWRAKAFLTHGMPAAEV
;
A
#
# COMPACT_ATOMS: atom_id res chain seq x y z
N VAL A 1 7.75 -4.12 -4.38
CA VAL A 1 7.27 -3.43 -3.16
C VAL A 1 8.21 -2.32 -2.80
N GLN A 2 7.64 -1.17 -2.54
CA GLN A 2 8.39 0.02 -2.19
C GLN A 2 8.84 -0.02 -0.72
N GLY A 3 9.95 0.65 -0.43
CA GLY A 3 10.43 0.75 0.94
C GLY A 3 11.33 -0.38 1.42
N VAL A 4 11.42 -1.49 0.70
CA VAL A 4 12.31 -2.62 1.06
C VAL A 4 13.69 -2.38 0.46
N PRO A 5 14.79 -2.45 1.24
CA PRO A 5 16.15 -2.36 0.72
C PRO A 5 16.51 -3.63 -0.05
N GLU A 6 17.45 -3.52 -1.01
CA GLU A 6 18.00 -4.68 -1.71
C GLU A 6 18.73 -5.65 -0.77
N GLN A 7 19.36 -5.11 0.28
CA GLN A 7 20.02 -5.88 1.34
C GLN A 7 19.70 -5.25 2.70
N PHE A 8 19.33 -6.08 3.65
CA PHE A 8 19.17 -5.68 5.03
C PHE A 8 20.53 -5.65 5.74
N THR A 9 20.68 -4.73 6.68
CA THR A 9 21.89 -4.63 7.51
C THR A 9 21.94 -5.73 8.58
N ASP A 10 20.78 -6.11 9.12
CA ASP A 10 20.63 -7.19 10.09
C ASP A 10 20.33 -8.50 9.35
N GLU A 11 21.09 -9.55 9.63
CA GLU A 11 20.93 -10.89 9.01
C GLU A 11 19.59 -11.57 9.39
N ARG A 12 18.93 -11.11 10.45
CA ARG A 12 17.61 -11.59 10.87
C ARG A 12 16.50 -11.05 9.98
N ASP A 13 16.73 -9.92 9.32
CA ASP A 13 15.77 -9.31 8.44
C ASP A 13 15.79 -9.99 7.08
N SER A 14 14.63 -10.30 6.56
CA SER A 14 14.48 -10.90 5.24
C SER A 14 13.17 -10.51 4.60
N ALA A 15 13.22 -10.30 3.29
CA ALA A 15 12.03 -10.04 2.47
C ALA A 15 12.15 -10.77 1.14
N ARG A 16 11.02 -11.26 0.66
CA ARG A 16 10.92 -11.94 -0.63
C ARG A 16 9.70 -11.45 -1.37
N PHE A 17 9.84 -11.29 -2.66
CA PHE A 17 8.78 -10.89 -3.58
C PHE A 17 8.53 -11.98 -4.60
N ARG A 18 7.30 -12.09 -5.04
CA ARG A 18 6.93 -12.93 -6.17
C ARG A 18 5.89 -12.23 -7.03
N HIS A 19 6.23 -12.03 -8.28
CA HIS A 19 5.30 -11.61 -9.32
C HIS A 19 4.78 -12.85 -10.04
N LEU A 20 3.49 -12.85 -10.33
CA LEU A 20 2.85 -13.94 -11.06
C LEU A 20 2.60 -13.50 -12.50
N ALA A 21 3.30 -14.12 -13.46
CA ALA A 21 3.22 -13.74 -14.87
C ALA A 21 1.80 -13.79 -15.46
N GLN A 22 0.92 -14.63 -14.89
CA GLN A 22 -0.46 -14.81 -15.32
C GLN A 22 -1.45 -13.86 -14.60
N LEU A 23 -0.98 -13.10 -13.62
CA LEU A 23 -1.75 -12.13 -12.83
C LEU A 23 -0.98 -10.81 -12.76
N PRO A 24 -0.81 -10.10 -13.90
CA PRO A 24 -0.21 -8.77 -13.87
C PRO A 24 -1.02 -7.86 -12.94
N GLY A 25 -0.35 -6.99 -12.19
CA GLY A 25 -1.00 -6.16 -11.17
C GLY A 25 -1.16 -6.85 -9.80
N LEU A 26 -0.60 -8.08 -9.64
CA LEU A 26 -0.54 -8.76 -8.35
C LEU A 26 0.90 -9.05 -7.96
N GLU A 27 1.27 -8.61 -6.76
CA GLU A 27 2.57 -8.89 -6.15
C GLU A 27 2.39 -9.56 -4.79
N LEU A 28 3.12 -10.63 -4.57
CA LEU A 28 3.17 -11.33 -3.29
C LEU A 28 4.41 -10.93 -2.52
N TYR A 29 4.27 -10.76 -1.22
CA TYR A 29 5.35 -10.37 -0.34
C TYR A 29 5.35 -11.20 0.94
N HIS A 30 6.52 -11.66 1.35
CA HIS A 30 6.73 -12.35 2.62
C HIS A 30 8.00 -11.84 3.26
N ALA A 31 7.91 -11.39 4.50
CA ALA A 31 9.04 -10.84 5.24
C ALA A 31 9.08 -11.28 6.70
N HIS A 32 10.28 -11.26 7.24
CA HIS A 32 10.58 -11.25 8.66
C HIS A 32 11.48 -10.05 8.93
N ILE A 33 11.02 -9.14 9.76
CA ILE A 33 11.69 -7.87 10.06
C ILE A 33 11.86 -7.76 11.58
N SER A 34 13.09 -7.56 12.02
CA SER A 34 13.46 -7.42 13.42
C SER A 34 13.98 -6.05 13.77
N ASP A 35 14.89 -5.54 12.96
CA ASP A 35 15.63 -4.29 13.21
C ASP A 35 15.28 -3.19 12.21
N TYR A 36 14.96 -3.55 10.98
CA TYR A 36 14.65 -2.57 9.94
C TYR A 36 13.35 -1.81 10.23
N ALA A 37 13.41 -0.48 10.11
CA ALA A 37 12.24 0.39 10.15
C ALA A 37 11.94 0.93 8.76
N PHE A 38 10.71 0.72 8.31
CA PHE A 38 10.24 1.29 7.05
C PHE A 38 9.97 2.78 7.22
N GLU A 39 10.75 3.59 6.49
CA GLU A 39 10.51 5.01 6.39
C GLU A 39 9.16 5.32 5.72
N PRO A 40 8.62 6.54 5.87
CA PRO A 40 7.35 6.92 5.24
C PRO A 40 7.34 6.63 3.74
N HIS A 41 6.45 5.76 3.30
CA HIS A 41 6.30 5.36 1.89
C HIS A 41 4.83 5.07 1.55
N THR A 42 4.54 4.87 0.28
CA THR A 42 3.21 4.51 -0.24
C THR A 42 3.30 3.34 -1.21
N HIS A 43 2.16 2.73 -1.53
CA HIS A 43 1.99 1.77 -2.62
C HIS A 43 0.87 2.24 -3.54
N GLU A 44 0.98 2.02 -4.85
CA GLU A 44 -0.09 2.28 -5.82
C GLU A 44 -1.17 1.18 -5.83
N ALA A 45 -1.00 0.17 -5.00
CA ALA A 45 -1.86 -1.01 -4.90
C ALA A 45 -2.53 -1.11 -3.52
N PHE A 46 -3.64 -1.82 -3.45
CA PHE A 46 -4.20 -2.27 -2.17
C PHE A 46 -3.27 -3.29 -1.53
N GLY A 47 -2.88 -3.05 -0.28
CA GLY A 47 -2.14 -4.03 0.53
C GLY A 47 -3.09 -4.81 1.42
N ILE A 48 -3.11 -6.13 1.31
CA ILE A 48 -3.88 -7.02 2.18
C ILE A 48 -2.94 -8.09 2.72
N GLY A 49 -2.94 -8.29 4.03
CA GLY A 49 -2.06 -9.28 4.60
C GLY A 49 -2.39 -9.72 6.01
N THR A 50 -1.49 -10.50 6.56
CA THR A 50 -1.63 -11.10 7.89
C THR A 50 -0.31 -11.13 8.63
N ILE A 51 -0.36 -10.88 9.93
CA ILE A 51 0.77 -11.06 10.84
C ILE A 51 0.81 -12.52 11.28
N GLU A 52 1.89 -13.24 10.94
CA GLU A 52 2.07 -14.65 11.28
C GLU A 52 2.63 -14.82 12.70
N THR A 53 3.64 -14.01 13.06
CA THR A 53 4.25 -14.00 14.39
C THR A 53 4.71 -12.60 14.76
N GLY A 54 4.77 -12.31 16.06
CA GLY A 54 5.21 -11.01 16.56
C GLY A 54 4.17 -9.92 16.39
N ALA A 55 4.64 -8.69 16.30
CA ALA A 55 3.78 -7.53 16.12
C ALA A 55 4.50 -6.41 15.37
N GLU A 56 3.77 -5.73 14.52
CA GLU A 56 4.17 -4.53 13.81
C GLU A 56 3.56 -3.30 14.47
N ARG A 57 4.37 -2.25 14.65
CA ARG A 57 3.90 -0.90 14.95
C ARG A 57 4.06 -0.05 13.71
N PHE A 58 3.02 0.62 13.30
CA PHE A 58 3.03 1.44 12.08
C PHE A 58 2.18 2.69 12.24
N ARG A 59 2.54 3.72 11.51
CA ARG A 59 1.78 4.96 11.43
C ARG A 59 1.03 5.00 10.11
N TYR A 60 -0.28 5.23 10.17
CA TYR A 60 -1.15 5.27 9.02
C TYR A 60 -2.26 6.30 9.26
N ARG A 61 -2.56 7.13 8.27
CA ARG A 61 -3.56 8.23 8.39
C ARG A 61 -3.34 9.11 9.62
N GLY A 62 -2.08 9.39 9.95
CA GLY A 62 -1.73 10.23 11.09
C GLY A 62 -1.87 9.57 12.47
N THR A 63 -2.36 8.33 12.55
CA THR A 63 -2.56 7.56 13.78
C THR A 63 -1.56 6.43 13.87
N GLN A 64 -1.12 6.10 15.09
CA GLN A 64 -0.29 4.94 15.34
C GLN A 64 -1.17 3.71 15.57
N HIS A 65 -0.80 2.61 14.90
CA HIS A 65 -1.48 1.33 14.97
C HIS A 65 -0.51 0.24 15.47
N LEU A 66 -1.08 -0.83 16.02
CA LEU A 66 -0.38 -2.04 16.39
C LEU A 66 -1.11 -3.23 15.77
N ALA A 67 -0.44 -3.97 14.90
CA ALA A 67 -0.93 -5.23 14.35
C ALA A 67 -0.15 -6.39 14.98
N ALA A 68 -0.81 -7.14 15.85
CA ALA A 68 -0.25 -8.32 16.51
C ALA A 68 -0.52 -9.59 15.67
N GLU A 69 0.08 -10.70 16.09
CA GLU A 69 -0.18 -12.02 15.53
C GLU A 69 -1.69 -12.28 15.32
N LYS A 70 -2.05 -12.89 14.21
CA LYS A 70 -3.44 -13.16 13.79
C LYS A 70 -4.28 -11.92 13.49
N SER A 71 -3.64 -10.79 13.26
CA SER A 71 -4.31 -9.61 12.70
C SER A 71 -4.31 -9.69 11.17
N VAL A 72 -5.39 -9.21 10.58
CA VAL A 72 -5.46 -8.81 9.18
C VAL A 72 -5.05 -7.35 9.08
N VAL A 73 -4.18 -7.04 8.12
CA VAL A 73 -3.76 -5.67 7.80
C VAL A 73 -4.30 -5.32 6.41
N THR A 74 -4.85 -4.12 6.27
CA THR A 74 -5.38 -3.60 5.00
C THR A 74 -4.90 -2.18 4.78
N MET A 75 -4.46 -1.89 3.56
CA MET A 75 -3.94 -0.58 3.16
C MET A 75 -4.58 -0.17 1.84
N ASN A 76 -4.95 1.10 1.75
CA ASN A 76 -5.43 1.66 0.48
C ASN A 76 -4.27 2.20 -0.34
N PRO A 77 -4.43 2.30 -1.67
CA PRO A 77 -3.44 2.92 -2.53
C PRO A 77 -3.09 4.34 -2.11
N ASP A 78 -1.84 4.72 -2.32
CA ASP A 78 -1.28 6.08 -2.14
C ASP A 78 -1.34 6.65 -0.71
N GLU A 79 -1.66 5.84 0.29
CA GLU A 79 -1.66 6.29 1.68
C GLU A 79 -0.30 6.06 2.33
N ILE A 80 0.30 7.16 2.83
CA ILE A 80 1.61 7.14 3.46
C ILE A 80 1.56 6.39 4.79
N HIS A 81 2.50 5.46 4.97
CA HIS A 81 2.66 4.70 6.19
C HIS A 81 4.14 4.40 6.48
N THR A 82 4.39 4.01 7.73
CA THR A 82 5.67 3.51 8.22
C THR A 82 5.49 2.09 8.72
N GLY A 83 6.56 1.42 9.15
CA GLY A 83 6.47 0.11 9.81
C GLY A 83 7.74 -0.18 10.59
N GLU A 84 7.59 -0.71 11.79
CA GLU A 84 8.71 -1.15 12.64
C GLU A 84 8.29 -2.32 13.52
N SER A 85 9.25 -3.09 14.00
CA SER A 85 8.96 -4.15 14.96
C SER A 85 8.48 -3.58 16.30
N ALA A 86 7.42 -4.18 16.84
CA ALA A 86 6.95 -3.94 18.20
C ALA A 86 7.38 -5.04 19.18
N THR A 87 8.15 -6.05 18.73
CA THR A 87 8.61 -7.19 19.53
C THR A 87 10.09 -7.44 19.31
N GLU A 88 10.83 -7.87 20.33
CA GLU A 88 12.26 -8.15 20.26
C GLU A 88 12.64 -9.22 19.21
N GLY A 89 11.74 -10.17 18.96
CA GLY A 89 11.92 -11.22 17.94
C GLY A 89 11.55 -10.80 16.52
N GLY A 90 11.19 -9.54 16.33
CA GLY A 90 10.67 -9.08 15.05
C GLY A 90 9.22 -9.48 14.80
N TRP A 91 8.75 -9.22 13.59
CA TRP A 91 7.46 -9.73 13.14
C TRP A 91 7.61 -10.41 11.78
N ARG A 92 6.82 -11.45 11.57
CA ARG A 92 6.71 -12.15 10.28
C ARG A 92 5.32 -11.94 9.72
N TYR A 93 5.25 -11.63 8.44
CA TYR A 93 4.00 -11.32 7.79
C TYR A 93 4.01 -11.67 6.31
N ARG A 94 2.81 -11.87 5.79
CA ARG A 94 2.55 -12.02 4.35
C ARG A 94 1.60 -10.96 3.89
N MET A 95 1.93 -10.39 2.74
CA MET A 95 1.08 -9.42 2.06
C MET A 95 0.85 -9.86 0.62
N VAL A 96 -0.26 -9.43 0.09
CA VAL A 96 -0.53 -9.34 -1.34
C VAL A 96 -0.81 -7.87 -1.66
N TYR A 97 -0.22 -7.40 -2.72
CA TYR A 97 -0.50 -6.08 -3.29
C TYR A 97 -1.28 -6.30 -4.58
N ILE A 98 -2.45 -5.66 -4.69
CA ILE A 98 -3.38 -5.82 -5.81
C ILE A 98 -3.65 -4.44 -6.39
N GLU A 99 -3.28 -4.23 -7.65
CA GLU A 99 -3.59 -2.99 -8.35
C GLU A 99 -5.10 -2.78 -8.46
N PRO A 100 -5.59 -1.54 -8.37
CA PRO A 100 -7.03 -1.23 -8.47
C PRO A 100 -7.68 -1.82 -9.73
N ASP A 101 -7.02 -1.71 -10.87
CA ASP A 101 -7.53 -2.20 -12.16
C ASP A 101 -7.75 -3.71 -12.16
N LEU A 102 -6.81 -4.50 -11.60
CA LEU A 102 -6.98 -5.95 -11.48
C LEU A 102 -8.14 -6.29 -10.55
N LEU A 103 -8.28 -5.57 -9.43
CA LEU A 103 -9.37 -5.79 -8.49
C LEU A 103 -10.73 -5.48 -9.13
N GLU A 104 -10.83 -4.40 -9.91
CA GLU A 104 -12.02 -4.05 -10.69
C GLU A 104 -12.31 -5.08 -11.79
N GLU A 105 -11.30 -5.55 -12.53
CA GLU A 105 -11.44 -6.58 -13.56
C GLU A 105 -12.02 -7.88 -13.00
N VAL A 106 -11.46 -8.36 -11.88
CA VAL A 106 -11.86 -9.64 -11.27
C VAL A 106 -13.25 -9.57 -10.65
N THR A 107 -13.61 -8.43 -10.04
CA THR A 107 -14.83 -8.32 -9.24
C THR A 107 -15.98 -7.62 -9.96
N GLY A 108 -15.69 -6.83 -10.98
CA GLY A 108 -16.66 -5.91 -11.61
C GLY A 108 -17.11 -4.77 -10.69
N LEU A 109 -16.47 -4.60 -9.54
CA LEU A 109 -16.82 -3.61 -8.53
C LEU A 109 -15.79 -2.47 -8.54
N ARG A 110 -16.28 -1.24 -8.33
CA ARG A 110 -15.46 -0.02 -8.31
C ARG A 110 -15.45 0.62 -6.93
N HIS A 111 -14.50 1.54 -6.72
CA HIS A 111 -14.38 2.34 -5.50
C HIS A 111 -14.16 1.51 -4.24
N TRP A 112 -13.23 0.56 -4.32
CA TRP A 112 -12.78 -0.21 -3.18
C TRP A 112 -12.11 0.69 -2.14
N TRP A 113 -12.44 0.44 -0.88
CA TRP A 113 -11.90 1.21 0.24
C TRP A 113 -11.94 0.41 1.54
N PHE A 114 -10.83 0.43 2.27
CA PHE A 114 -10.75 -0.12 3.62
C PHE A 114 -10.77 1.01 4.64
N SER A 115 -11.74 1.01 5.57
CA SER A 115 -11.79 1.96 6.68
C SER A 115 -10.85 1.56 7.82
N ASP A 116 -10.86 0.28 8.15
CA ASP A 116 -9.98 -0.29 9.17
C ASP A 116 -8.62 -0.62 8.53
N VAL A 117 -7.53 -0.32 9.23
CA VAL A 117 -6.17 -0.62 8.76
C VAL A 117 -5.60 -1.88 9.39
N THR A 118 -6.13 -2.28 10.54
CA THR A 118 -5.81 -3.55 11.20
C THR A 118 -6.98 -4.05 12.00
N ARG A 119 -7.17 -5.37 11.99
CA ARG A 119 -8.22 -6.05 12.76
C ARG A 119 -7.70 -7.38 13.26
N HIS A 120 -7.84 -7.61 14.57
CA HIS A 120 -7.58 -8.94 15.12
C HIS A 120 -8.73 -9.88 14.74
N ASP A 121 -8.49 -10.75 13.75
CA ASP A 121 -9.44 -11.72 13.21
C ASP A 121 -8.68 -13.02 12.90
N PRO A 122 -8.52 -13.91 13.89
CA PRO A 122 -7.69 -15.12 13.73
C PRO A 122 -8.13 -16.02 12.60
N LEU A 123 -9.44 -16.17 12.38
CA LEU A 123 -9.95 -17.03 11.32
C LEU A 123 -9.62 -16.47 9.94
N ARG A 124 -9.94 -15.22 9.70
CA ARG A 124 -9.69 -14.56 8.41
C ARG A 124 -8.19 -14.39 8.16
N SER A 125 -7.41 -14.05 9.19
CA SER A 125 -5.95 -13.99 9.10
C SER A 125 -5.37 -15.32 8.64
N GLN A 126 -5.81 -16.43 9.21
CA GLN A 126 -5.38 -17.76 8.80
C GLN A 126 -5.78 -18.07 7.35
N GLN A 127 -7.02 -17.78 6.95
CA GLN A 127 -7.49 -18.00 5.58
C GLN A 127 -6.69 -17.19 4.56
N ILE A 128 -6.49 -15.88 4.80
CA ILE A 128 -5.68 -15.01 3.94
C ILE A 128 -4.25 -15.55 3.85
N GLY A 129 -3.63 -15.90 4.97
CA GLY A 129 -2.27 -16.45 4.99
C GLY A 129 -2.12 -17.73 4.18
N GLN A 130 -3.11 -18.64 4.27
CA GLN A 130 -3.14 -19.89 3.49
C GLN A 130 -3.32 -19.63 1.99
N LEU A 131 -4.17 -18.68 1.59
CA LEU A 131 -4.41 -18.33 0.19
C LEU A 131 -3.19 -17.65 -0.43
N ILE A 132 -2.54 -16.72 0.28
CA ILE A 132 -1.26 -16.12 -0.15
C ILE A 132 -0.17 -17.20 -0.25
N TYR A 133 -0.11 -18.13 0.70
CA TYR A 133 0.82 -19.27 0.63
C TYR A 133 0.55 -20.15 -0.58
N GLY A 134 -0.72 -20.45 -0.89
CA GLY A 134 -1.12 -21.21 -2.08
C GLY A 134 -0.68 -20.51 -3.38
N LEU A 135 -0.95 -19.21 -3.51
CA LEU A 135 -0.50 -18.38 -4.63
C LEU A 135 1.03 -18.36 -4.76
N TRP A 136 1.74 -18.37 -3.62
CA TRP A 136 3.19 -18.39 -3.60
C TRP A 136 3.79 -19.69 -4.14
N HIS A 137 3.11 -20.83 -4.02
CA HIS A 137 3.67 -22.14 -4.30
C HIS A 137 3.06 -22.84 -5.53
N THR A 138 2.12 -22.22 -6.22
CA THR A 138 1.57 -22.78 -7.47
C THR A 138 2.04 -22.00 -8.69
N ASP A 139 2.35 -22.75 -9.77
CA ASP A 139 2.60 -22.20 -11.10
C ASP A 139 1.45 -22.46 -12.07
N ASP A 140 0.41 -23.20 -11.63
CA ASP A 140 -0.77 -23.47 -12.45
C ASP A 140 -1.64 -22.21 -12.59
N PRO A 141 -1.83 -21.69 -13.82
CA PRO A 141 -2.59 -20.46 -14.06
C PRO A 141 -4.06 -20.56 -13.61
N LEU A 142 -4.67 -21.74 -13.71
CA LEU A 142 -6.05 -21.94 -13.31
C LEU A 142 -6.19 -21.91 -11.78
N ALA A 143 -5.26 -22.58 -11.09
CA ALA A 143 -5.19 -22.55 -9.64
C ALA A 143 -4.91 -21.14 -9.11
N GLN A 144 -4.01 -20.38 -9.75
CA GLN A 144 -3.73 -18.97 -9.39
C GLN A 144 -4.97 -18.10 -9.46
N LYS A 145 -5.77 -18.22 -10.53
CA LYS A 145 -7.02 -17.47 -10.69
C LYS A 145 -8.07 -17.87 -9.66
N GLY A 146 -8.20 -19.14 -9.35
CA GLY A 146 -9.09 -19.64 -8.30
C GLY A 146 -8.71 -19.11 -6.92
N LEU A 147 -7.42 -19.22 -6.56
CA LEU A 147 -6.91 -18.73 -5.29
C LEU A 147 -7.04 -17.19 -5.14
N LEU A 148 -6.85 -16.44 -6.23
CA LEU A 148 -7.07 -14.98 -6.22
C LEU A 148 -8.55 -14.67 -5.95
N LEU A 149 -9.47 -15.36 -6.59
CA LEU A 149 -10.90 -15.16 -6.36
C LEU A 149 -11.30 -15.48 -4.90
N ASP A 150 -10.83 -16.61 -4.36
CA ASP A 150 -11.07 -16.99 -2.96
C ASP A 150 -10.47 -15.96 -1.98
N LEU A 151 -9.29 -15.44 -2.29
CA LEU A 151 -8.63 -14.40 -1.50
C LEU A 151 -9.47 -13.11 -1.49
N ILE A 152 -9.92 -12.66 -2.66
CA ILE A 152 -10.77 -11.48 -2.79
C ILE A 152 -12.08 -11.68 -2.00
N GLN A 153 -12.75 -12.81 -2.15
CA GLN A 153 -13.97 -13.13 -1.40
C GLN A 153 -13.74 -13.13 0.11
N THR A 154 -12.56 -13.53 0.57
CA THR A 154 -12.22 -13.57 2.00
C THR A 154 -12.07 -12.17 2.57
N PHE A 155 -11.44 -11.22 1.86
CA PHE A 155 -11.24 -9.86 2.37
C PHE A 155 -12.32 -8.86 1.95
N GLN A 156 -13.11 -9.15 0.90
CA GLN A 156 -14.18 -8.27 0.43
C GLN A 156 -15.14 -7.77 1.53
N PRO A 157 -15.54 -8.57 2.53
CA PRO A 157 -16.38 -8.09 3.63
C PRO A 157 -15.71 -7.02 4.53
N LEU A 158 -14.38 -6.83 4.42
CA LEU A 158 -13.65 -5.78 5.13
C LEU A 158 -13.64 -4.46 4.33
N ALA A 159 -13.92 -4.53 3.03
CA ALA A 159 -13.97 -3.37 2.18
C ALA A 159 -15.35 -2.70 2.24
N HIS A 160 -15.32 -1.38 2.23
CA HIS A 160 -16.51 -0.59 1.94
C HIS A 160 -16.44 -0.19 0.47
N HIS A 161 -17.56 -0.35 -0.22
CA HIS A 161 -17.77 0.39 -1.46
C HIS A 161 -18.06 1.81 -1.02
N ALA A 162 -17.32 2.78 -1.53
CA ALA A 162 -17.59 4.17 -1.20
C ALA A 162 -19.07 4.45 -1.47
N PRO A 163 -19.83 5.01 -0.51
CA PRO A 163 -21.11 5.61 -0.84
C PRO A 163 -20.84 6.60 -1.97
N VAL A 164 -21.82 6.82 -2.86
CA VAL A 164 -21.76 7.80 -3.95
C VAL A 164 -20.92 8.99 -3.48
N VAL A 165 -19.71 9.07 -4.03
CA VAL A 165 -18.60 9.84 -3.45
C VAL A 165 -19.08 11.26 -3.29
N GLN A 166 -19.02 11.77 -2.07
CA GLN A 166 -19.21 13.20 -1.87
C GLN A 166 -18.20 13.92 -2.77
N GLU A 167 -18.68 14.90 -3.53
CA GLU A 167 -17.92 15.71 -4.50
C GLU A 167 -16.55 16.20 -3.99
N ALA A 168 -16.41 16.29 -2.65
CA ALA A 168 -15.19 16.65 -1.96
C ALA A 168 -14.05 15.60 -2.07
N THR A 169 -14.34 14.30 -2.07
CA THR A 169 -13.32 13.25 -2.11
C THR A 169 -12.71 13.16 -3.51
N HIS A 170 -13.52 13.13 -4.57
CA HIS A 170 -13.03 13.19 -5.95
C HIS A 170 -12.20 14.44 -6.26
N ARG A 171 -12.46 15.51 -5.55
CA ARG A 171 -11.72 16.75 -5.73
C ARG A 171 -10.24 16.58 -5.38
N PHE A 172 -9.92 15.92 -4.26
CA PHE A 172 -8.54 15.74 -3.83
C PHE A 172 -7.83 14.59 -4.55
N GLU A 173 -8.56 13.57 -5.00
CA GLU A 173 -8.02 12.54 -5.90
C GLU A 173 -7.50 13.15 -7.19
N ARG A 174 -8.19 14.11 -7.79
CA ARG A 174 -7.69 14.85 -8.96
C ARG A 174 -6.37 15.58 -8.68
N VAL A 175 -6.16 16.06 -7.45
CA VAL A 175 -4.88 16.68 -7.08
C VAL A 175 -3.79 15.63 -6.96
N ARG A 176 -4.08 14.48 -6.38
CA ARG A 176 -3.15 13.36 -6.31
C ARG A 176 -2.71 12.94 -7.72
N ASP A 177 -3.66 12.71 -8.62
CA ASP A 177 -3.37 12.35 -10.01
C ASP A 177 -2.54 13.44 -10.71
N TYR A 178 -2.86 14.70 -10.46
CA TYR A 178 -2.09 15.84 -10.95
C TYR A 178 -0.64 15.84 -10.43
N LEU A 179 -0.41 15.46 -9.16
CA LEU A 179 0.94 15.31 -8.58
C LEU A 179 1.70 14.17 -9.29
N HIS A 180 1.05 13.03 -9.55
CA HIS A 180 1.63 11.91 -10.29
C HIS A 180 2.02 12.27 -11.73
N ASP A 181 1.17 13.02 -12.42
CA ASP A 181 1.42 13.43 -13.81
C ASP A 181 2.51 14.51 -13.94
N ASN A 182 2.73 15.29 -12.89
CA ASN A 182 3.58 16.47 -12.92
C ASN A 182 4.76 16.44 -11.93
N TYR A 183 5.11 15.27 -11.38
CA TYR A 183 6.11 15.13 -10.32
C TYR A 183 7.51 15.64 -10.69
N MET A 184 7.87 15.65 -11.98
CA MET A 184 9.19 16.06 -12.47
C MET A 184 9.43 17.58 -12.42
N ARG A 185 8.39 18.38 -12.40
CA ARG A 185 8.48 19.83 -12.43
C ARG A 185 8.23 20.47 -11.07
N SER A 186 8.61 21.74 -10.92
CA SER A 186 8.24 22.51 -9.73
C SER A 186 6.74 22.78 -9.74
N LEU A 187 6.08 22.47 -8.64
CA LEU A 187 4.66 22.69 -8.41
C LEU A 187 4.47 23.70 -7.28
N THR A 188 3.53 24.62 -7.45
CA THR A 188 3.20 25.61 -6.43
C THR A 188 1.91 25.24 -5.72
N LEU A 189 1.75 25.75 -4.49
CA LEU A 189 0.52 25.53 -3.72
C LEU A 189 -0.70 26.16 -4.41
N ASP A 190 -0.51 27.34 -5.04
CA ASP A 190 -1.56 28.03 -5.81
C ASP A 190 -2.03 27.17 -6.99
N GLU A 191 -1.09 26.57 -7.71
CA GLU A 191 -1.39 25.71 -8.82
C GLU A 191 -2.24 24.48 -8.39
N LEU A 192 -1.82 23.81 -7.32
CA LEU A 192 -2.56 22.66 -6.78
C LEU A 192 -3.95 23.06 -6.25
N ALA A 193 -4.05 24.22 -5.60
CA ALA A 193 -5.31 24.75 -5.11
C ALA A 193 -6.28 25.07 -6.26
N ASN A 194 -5.75 25.55 -7.39
CA ASN A 194 -6.54 25.86 -8.59
C ASN A 194 -7.15 24.61 -9.22
N VAL A 195 -6.49 23.45 -9.18
CA VAL A 195 -7.02 22.14 -9.66
C VAL A 195 -8.38 21.84 -9.03
N VAL A 196 -8.60 22.32 -7.82
CA VAL A 196 -9.81 22.05 -7.03
C VAL A 196 -10.62 23.31 -6.71
N SER A 197 -10.27 24.44 -7.31
CA SER A 197 -10.95 25.74 -7.12
C SER A 197 -11.07 26.15 -5.65
N LEU A 198 -9.97 25.99 -4.89
CA LEU A 198 -9.86 26.42 -3.50
C LEU A 198 -8.79 27.52 -3.36
N SER A 199 -8.88 28.30 -2.27
CA SER A 199 -7.73 29.14 -1.88
C SER A 199 -6.59 28.25 -1.35
N PRO A 200 -5.32 28.65 -1.52
CA PRO A 200 -4.16 27.86 -1.11
C PRO A 200 -4.21 27.40 0.35
N TYR A 201 -4.64 28.27 1.24
CA TYR A 201 -4.76 27.94 2.67
C TYR A 201 -5.86 26.89 2.94
N HIS A 202 -7.04 27.06 2.33
CA HIS A 202 -8.13 26.08 2.46
C HIS A 202 -7.75 24.74 1.83
N PHE A 203 -7.11 24.78 0.67
CA PHE A 203 -6.61 23.59 -0.01
C PHE A 203 -5.64 22.82 0.88
N GLN A 204 -4.57 23.46 1.37
CA GLN A 204 -3.55 22.79 2.19
C GLN A 204 -4.14 22.15 3.44
N ARG A 205 -5.03 22.85 4.14
CA ARG A 205 -5.69 22.34 5.34
C ARG A 205 -6.58 21.14 5.03
N GLN A 206 -7.41 21.22 4.00
CA GLN A 206 -8.32 20.14 3.63
C GLN A 206 -7.59 18.94 3.01
N PHE A 207 -6.57 19.18 2.20
CA PHE A 207 -5.70 18.14 1.66
C PHE A 207 -5.04 17.35 2.79
N LYS A 208 -4.45 18.05 3.78
CA LYS A 208 -3.85 17.41 4.95
C LYS A 208 -4.89 16.66 5.80
N ALA A 209 -6.10 17.17 5.91
CA ALA A 209 -7.18 16.48 6.62
C ALA A 209 -7.63 15.20 5.89
N HIS A 210 -7.57 15.19 4.56
CA HIS A 210 -7.99 14.08 3.72
C HIS A 210 -6.90 12.99 3.63
N PHE A 211 -5.66 13.37 3.29
CA PHE A 211 -4.55 12.43 3.07
C PHE A 211 -3.62 12.27 4.28
N HIS A 212 -3.82 13.02 5.36
CA HIS A 212 -2.98 13.04 6.58
C HIS A 212 -1.53 13.48 6.35
N VAL A 213 -1.21 13.95 5.14
CA VAL A 213 0.09 14.50 4.73
C VAL A 213 -0.11 15.82 3.98
N THR A 214 0.95 16.61 3.92
CA THR A 214 0.93 17.84 3.11
C THR A 214 1.11 17.50 1.61
N PRO A 215 0.66 18.38 0.69
CA PRO A 215 0.93 18.21 -0.75
C PRO A 215 2.42 18.03 -1.06
N HIS A 216 3.29 18.75 -0.36
CA HIS A 216 4.74 18.63 -0.52
C HIS A 216 5.25 17.24 -0.08
N GLN A 217 4.78 16.72 1.07
CA GLN A 217 5.16 15.39 1.53
C GLN A 217 4.73 14.30 0.55
N MET A 218 3.52 14.40 0.00
CA MET A 218 3.04 13.48 -1.03
C MET A 218 3.90 13.56 -2.30
N LEU A 219 4.19 14.77 -2.80
CA LEU A 219 5.05 14.95 -3.96
C LEU A 219 6.45 14.35 -3.74
N MET A 220 7.03 14.53 -2.56
CA MET A 220 8.34 13.96 -2.23
C MET A 220 8.29 12.43 -2.20
N ALA A 221 7.23 11.83 -1.67
CA ALA A 221 7.05 10.38 -1.67
C ALA A 221 6.96 9.84 -3.12
N ILE A 222 6.18 10.49 -3.99
CA ILE A 222 6.07 10.14 -5.42
C ILE A 222 7.45 10.22 -6.10
N ARG A 223 8.19 11.32 -5.88
CA ARG A 223 9.54 11.51 -6.46
C ARG A 223 10.52 10.44 -6.03
N LEU A 224 10.56 10.14 -4.73
CA LEU A 224 11.43 9.10 -4.20
C LEU A 224 11.11 7.73 -4.77
N TRP A 225 9.83 7.45 -4.91
CA TRP A 225 9.40 6.21 -5.54
C TRP A 225 9.84 6.12 -7.00
N ARG A 226 9.60 7.16 -7.80
CA ARG A 226 10.04 7.21 -9.20
C ARG A 226 11.57 7.10 -9.31
N ALA A 227 12.31 7.80 -8.46
CA ALA A 227 13.76 7.71 -8.40
C ALA A 227 14.26 6.28 -8.13
N LYS A 228 13.67 5.61 -7.13
CA LYS A 228 13.98 4.19 -6.86
C LYS A 228 13.70 3.31 -8.08
N ALA A 229 12.55 3.49 -8.73
CA ALA A 229 12.21 2.71 -9.93
C ALA A 229 13.24 2.92 -11.06
N PHE A 230 13.66 4.16 -11.33
CA PHE A 230 14.69 4.45 -12.34
C PHE A 230 16.04 3.80 -12.00
N LEU A 231 16.48 3.91 -10.75
CA LEU A 231 17.72 3.27 -10.29
C LEU A 231 17.66 1.73 -10.42
N THR A 232 16.54 1.13 -10.07
CA THR A 232 16.33 -0.32 -10.20
C THR A 232 16.36 -0.78 -11.66
N HIS A 233 15.93 0.07 -12.60
CA HIS A 233 16.03 -0.19 -14.04
C HIS A 233 17.39 0.19 -14.65
N GLY A 234 18.39 0.51 -13.81
CA GLY A 234 19.77 0.74 -14.23
C GLY A 234 20.07 2.17 -14.68
N MET A 235 19.20 3.13 -14.42
CA MET A 235 19.50 4.54 -14.71
C MET A 235 20.60 5.04 -13.78
N PRO A 236 21.64 5.73 -14.29
CA PRO A 236 22.69 6.29 -13.43
C PRO A 236 22.14 7.30 -12.42
N ALA A 237 22.63 7.28 -11.19
CA ALA A 237 22.16 8.18 -10.13
C ALA A 237 22.27 9.68 -10.47
N ALA A 238 23.18 10.04 -11.38
CA ALA A 238 23.34 11.42 -11.85
C ALA A 238 22.23 11.86 -12.83
N GLU A 239 21.41 10.94 -13.33
CA GLU A 239 20.31 11.19 -14.28
C GLU A 239 18.93 11.07 -13.61
N VAL A 240 18.88 10.63 -12.36
CA VAL A 240 17.69 10.49 -11.53
C VAL A 240 17.49 11.72 -10.66
#